data_ac20f8ae5eb4e715d0f601143b28132c
#
_entry.id   ac20f8ae5eb4e715d0f601143b28132c
#
_cell.length_a   1.000
_cell.length_b   1.000
_cell.length_c   1.000
_cell.angle_alpha   90.00
_cell.angle_beta   90.00
_cell.angle_gamma   90.00
#
_symmetry.space_group_name_H-M   'P 1'
#
loop_
_entity.id
_entity.type
_entity.pdbx_description
1 polymer ?
#
loop_
_entity_poly.entity_id
_entity_poly.type
_entity_poly.pdbx_seq_one_letter_code
_entity_poly.pdbx_strand_id
1 'polypeptide(L)'
;EGIDVSKKKILNCLNAKHHYISPNNFYSLRECSNYESLDFIYSKNLINTSKFHRILISEWFKFCKLGGKIIIEIQPNKLLNFDELIKECKLLLKNKINILFMEKNILVLEKKKNYLKKKDSINCWSFGIITDGQREDWLENEINSIISLKIPHFEILICGPYNGEKRNVVKIVQFKSDKPLICAKKNLICKNAKYENICITHNKFIFNKNWYTGMKKYGNYFEILSCKIQDHDRTRAGDWITYGSKWDKISKIGLMNYMDWDKYGYLDGGLYILKKSVWKSVPWNSKLLWGEGEDLDISRRFYENGYVSRINIFSICNTLKWNHGKFKLFEFNNQKLGKIKHSCNYPIWYLKQLIKKYLLRRKING
;
A
#
# COMPACT_ATOMS: atom_id res chain seq x y z
N GLU A 1 29.90 1.99 -25.28
CA GLU A 1 29.30 0.86 -26.01
C GLU A 1 27.80 1.09 -26.12
N GLY A 2 27.33 1.46 -27.35
CA GLY A 2 25.92 1.65 -27.65
C GLY A 2 25.18 0.31 -27.59
N ILE A 3 24.05 0.28 -26.88
CA ILE A 3 23.17 -0.89 -26.92
C ILE A 3 22.46 -0.86 -28.26
N ASP A 4 22.81 -1.78 -29.15
CA ASP A 4 22.06 -2.02 -30.40
C ASP A 4 20.70 -2.68 -30.00
N VAL A 5 19.67 -1.84 -29.91
CA VAL A 5 18.27 -2.24 -29.69
C VAL A 5 17.58 -2.66 -30.97
N SER A 6 18.31 -3.17 -31.98
CA SER A 6 17.67 -3.69 -33.19
C SER A 6 16.66 -4.80 -32.77
N LYS A 7 15.44 -4.71 -33.32
CA LYS A 7 14.34 -5.68 -33.01
C LYS A 7 14.77 -7.13 -33.11
N LYS A 8 15.72 -7.45 -34.00
CA LYS A 8 16.24 -8.80 -34.22
C LYS A 8 17.08 -9.33 -33.05
N LYS A 9 17.95 -8.50 -32.46
CA LYS A 9 18.79 -8.92 -31.30
C LYS A 9 17.99 -9.09 -30.03
N ILE A 10 17.00 -8.22 -29.79
CA ILE A 10 16.11 -8.33 -28.63
C ILE A 10 15.25 -9.61 -28.74
N LEU A 11 14.68 -9.88 -29.92
CA LEU A 11 13.86 -11.08 -30.16
C LEU A 11 14.67 -12.38 -30.10
N ASN A 12 15.93 -12.39 -30.52
CA ASN A 12 16.79 -13.58 -30.42
C ASN A 12 17.22 -13.89 -28.97
N CYS A 13 17.27 -12.89 -28.09
CA CYS A 13 17.46 -13.10 -26.66
C CYS A 13 16.19 -13.61 -25.95
N LEU A 14 15.02 -13.49 -26.58
CA LEU A 14 13.72 -13.88 -26.06
C LEU A 14 13.32 -15.34 -26.39
N ASN A 15 14.21 -16.17 -26.87
CA ASN A 15 13.99 -17.63 -26.98
C ASN A 15 13.79 -18.34 -25.60
N ALA A 16 13.88 -17.60 -24.51
CA ALA A 16 13.38 -18.02 -23.23
C ALA A 16 11.84 -17.94 -23.20
N LYS A 17 11.19 -18.96 -22.67
CA LYS A 17 9.74 -19.09 -22.49
C LYS A 17 9.04 -17.76 -22.33
N HIS A 18 8.20 -17.36 -23.29
CA HIS A 18 7.45 -16.12 -23.25
C HIS A 18 6.45 -16.15 -22.11
N HIS A 19 6.73 -15.43 -21.04
CA HIS A 19 5.76 -15.20 -19.99
C HIS A 19 4.92 -13.98 -20.37
N TYR A 20 3.72 -14.24 -20.90
CA TYR A 20 2.77 -13.17 -21.19
C TYR A 20 2.16 -12.66 -19.89
N ILE A 21 2.49 -11.42 -19.52
CA ILE A 21 1.89 -10.77 -18.37
C ILE A 21 0.64 -10.06 -18.84
N SER A 22 -0.53 -10.62 -18.53
CA SER A 22 -1.79 -9.92 -18.72
C SER A 22 -1.78 -8.63 -17.87
N PRO A 23 -2.31 -7.49 -18.36
CA PRO A 23 -2.50 -6.28 -17.57
C PRO A 23 -3.26 -6.50 -16.26
N ASN A 24 -4.07 -7.54 -16.18
CA ASN A 24 -4.89 -7.89 -15.04
C ASN A 24 -4.24 -8.91 -14.09
N ASN A 25 -3.02 -9.37 -14.39
CA ASN A 25 -2.31 -10.34 -13.56
C ASN A 25 -0.90 -9.84 -13.19
N PHE A 26 -0.81 -8.99 -12.18
CA PHE A 26 0.47 -8.46 -11.69
C PHE A 26 1.32 -9.51 -10.99
N TYR A 27 0.75 -10.66 -10.68
CA TYR A 27 1.42 -11.73 -9.93
C TYR A 27 2.04 -12.79 -10.82
N SER A 28 1.80 -12.74 -12.14
CA SER A 28 2.29 -13.77 -13.07
C SER A 28 3.81 -13.91 -13.08
N LEU A 29 4.57 -12.83 -12.91
CA LEU A 29 6.03 -12.93 -12.76
C LEU A 29 6.45 -13.67 -11.50
N ARG A 30 5.67 -13.61 -10.43
CA ARG A 30 5.96 -14.34 -9.18
C ARG A 30 5.79 -15.84 -9.31
N GLU A 31 4.98 -16.27 -10.26
CA GLU A 31 4.78 -17.70 -10.57
C GLU A 31 5.88 -18.26 -11.45
N CYS A 32 6.56 -17.39 -12.20
CA CYS A 32 7.51 -17.78 -13.24
C CYS A 32 8.97 -17.51 -12.88
N SER A 33 9.25 -16.58 -11.98
CA SER A 33 10.61 -16.11 -11.68
C SER A 33 10.76 -15.70 -10.23
N ASN A 34 12.00 -15.75 -9.75
CA ASN A 34 12.36 -15.20 -8.45
C ASN A 34 12.62 -13.70 -8.55
N TYR A 35 12.43 -12.97 -7.44
CA TYR A 35 12.85 -11.57 -7.36
C TYR A 35 14.36 -11.43 -7.57
N GLU A 36 14.76 -10.35 -8.24
CA GLU A 36 16.15 -10.01 -8.52
C GLU A 36 16.93 -11.07 -9.32
N SER A 37 16.24 -11.82 -10.20
CA SER A 37 16.82 -12.91 -11.00
C SER A 37 16.90 -12.63 -12.50
N LEU A 38 16.11 -11.70 -13.04
CA LEU A 38 16.02 -11.49 -14.49
C LEU A 38 17.13 -10.54 -14.98
N ASP A 39 17.84 -10.97 -16.01
CA ASP A 39 18.87 -10.16 -16.69
C ASP A 39 18.27 -8.95 -17.39
N PHE A 40 17.11 -9.13 -18.03
CA PHE A 40 16.36 -8.06 -18.64
C PHE A 40 14.87 -8.35 -18.67
N ILE A 41 14.09 -7.28 -18.80
CA ILE A 41 12.65 -7.31 -19.02
C ILE A 41 12.37 -6.42 -20.22
N TYR A 42 11.65 -6.94 -21.21
CA TYR A 42 11.22 -6.21 -22.37
C TYR A 42 9.71 -6.07 -22.42
N SER A 43 9.23 -4.87 -22.60
CA SER A 43 7.82 -4.56 -22.73
C SER A 43 7.57 -3.71 -23.98
N LYS A 44 6.67 -4.21 -24.85
CA LYS A 44 6.23 -3.47 -26.04
C LYS A 44 4.74 -3.20 -25.95
N ASN A 45 4.37 -1.92 -25.92
CA ASN A 45 2.98 -1.44 -25.93
C ASN A 45 2.07 -2.00 -24.84
N LEU A 46 2.62 -2.60 -23.77
CA LEU A 46 1.82 -3.10 -22.66
C LEU A 46 1.51 -2.00 -21.64
N ILE A 47 2.52 -1.22 -21.28
CA ILE A 47 2.42 -0.28 -20.17
C ILE A 47 1.49 0.90 -20.47
N ASN A 48 1.42 1.30 -21.72
CA ASN A 48 0.58 2.42 -22.20
C ASN A 48 -0.86 2.02 -22.54
N THR A 49 -1.20 0.73 -22.45
CA THR A 49 -2.57 0.24 -22.63
C THR A 49 -3.28 -0.06 -21.31
N SER A 50 -2.57 0.08 -20.19
CA SER A 50 -3.07 -0.32 -18.87
C SER A 50 -3.01 0.83 -17.86
N LYS A 51 -4.06 0.95 -17.03
CA LYS A 51 -4.05 1.80 -15.84
C LYS A 51 -3.04 1.35 -14.77
N PHE A 52 -2.46 0.18 -14.93
CA PHE A 52 -1.55 -0.47 -13.97
C PHE A 52 -0.07 -0.15 -14.19
N HIS A 53 0.27 0.87 -15.01
CA HIS A 53 1.65 1.19 -15.37
C HIS A 53 2.58 1.33 -14.16
N ARG A 54 2.14 1.96 -13.05
CA ARG A 54 2.95 2.08 -11.83
C ARG A 54 3.26 0.75 -11.18
N ILE A 55 2.27 -0.15 -11.14
CA ILE A 55 2.46 -1.50 -10.61
C ILE A 55 3.45 -2.26 -11.48
N LEU A 56 3.27 -2.22 -12.80
CA LEU A 56 4.14 -2.92 -13.75
C LEU A 56 5.59 -2.45 -13.64
N ILE A 57 5.85 -1.13 -13.66
CA ILE A 57 7.20 -0.58 -13.47
C ILE A 57 7.81 -1.06 -12.14
N SER A 58 7.04 -0.99 -11.06
CA SER A 58 7.50 -1.41 -9.72
C SER A 58 7.81 -2.92 -9.67
N GLU A 59 6.96 -3.76 -10.25
CA GLU A 59 7.19 -5.21 -10.27
C GLU A 59 8.38 -5.56 -11.16
N TRP A 60 8.49 -5.02 -12.36
CA TRP A 60 9.63 -5.25 -13.24
C TRP A 60 10.96 -4.91 -12.57
N PHE A 61 11.00 -3.78 -11.86
CA PHE A 61 12.20 -3.40 -11.11
C PHE A 61 12.57 -4.42 -10.02
N LYS A 62 11.57 -5.01 -9.34
CA LYS A 62 11.81 -6.02 -8.30
C LYS A 62 12.36 -7.33 -8.87
N PHE A 63 11.89 -7.74 -10.04
CA PHE A 63 12.33 -8.98 -10.70
C PHE A 63 13.67 -8.84 -11.43
N CYS A 64 14.00 -7.64 -11.92
CA CYS A 64 15.27 -7.36 -12.57
C CYS A 64 16.42 -7.48 -11.56
N LYS A 65 17.52 -8.17 -11.91
CA LYS A 65 18.73 -8.26 -11.09
C LYS A 65 19.51 -6.94 -11.06
N LEU A 66 20.45 -6.82 -10.15
CA LEU A 66 21.40 -5.70 -10.14
C LEU A 66 22.21 -5.67 -11.44
N GLY A 67 22.32 -4.51 -12.10
CA GLY A 67 22.90 -4.36 -13.44
C GLY A 67 22.00 -4.83 -14.58
N GLY A 68 20.89 -5.48 -14.28
CA GLY A 68 19.91 -5.90 -15.28
C GLY A 68 19.15 -4.70 -15.90
N LYS A 69 18.49 -4.92 -17.02
CA LYS A 69 17.89 -3.87 -17.84
C LYS A 69 16.39 -4.03 -17.98
N ILE A 70 15.69 -2.89 -17.94
CA ILE A 70 14.27 -2.80 -18.24
C ILE A 70 14.13 -1.98 -19.51
N ILE A 71 13.60 -2.59 -20.56
CA ILE A 71 13.44 -2.01 -21.89
C ILE A 71 11.96 -1.82 -22.14
N ILE A 72 11.53 -0.59 -22.31
CA ILE A 72 10.13 -0.23 -22.51
C ILE A 72 9.99 0.49 -23.86
N GLU A 73 9.28 -0.14 -24.80
CA GLU A 73 8.86 0.44 -26.07
C GLU A 73 7.38 0.76 -26.00
N ILE A 74 6.99 2.01 -26.28
CA ILE A 74 5.59 2.41 -26.28
C ILE A 74 5.19 3.12 -27.60
N GLN A 75 3.92 2.97 -27.96
CA GLN A 75 3.24 3.89 -28.86
C GLN A 75 2.45 4.87 -27.98
N PRO A 76 2.87 6.15 -27.90
CA PRO A 76 2.24 7.13 -27.03
C PRO A 76 0.73 7.26 -27.30
N ASN A 77 -0.04 7.41 -26.25
CA ASN A 77 -1.49 7.61 -26.32
C ASN A 77 -1.97 8.54 -25.20
N LYS A 78 -3.31 8.71 -25.07
CA LYS A 78 -3.91 9.58 -24.05
C LYS A 78 -3.73 9.06 -22.61
N LEU A 79 -3.40 7.79 -22.41
CA LEU A 79 -3.20 7.20 -21.08
C LEU A 79 -1.78 7.40 -20.57
N LEU A 80 -0.79 7.30 -21.47
CA LEU A 80 0.62 7.46 -21.12
C LEU A 80 1.41 7.88 -22.38
N ASN A 81 1.96 9.07 -22.36
CA ASN A 81 2.94 9.52 -23.34
C ASN A 81 4.37 9.22 -22.87
N PHE A 82 5.36 9.46 -23.72
CA PHE A 82 6.74 9.09 -23.43
C PHE A 82 7.36 9.92 -22.30
N ASP A 83 7.08 11.22 -22.23
CA ASP A 83 7.57 12.10 -21.16
C ASP A 83 6.95 11.74 -19.80
N GLU A 84 5.67 11.40 -19.80
CA GLU A 84 4.99 10.88 -18.60
C GLU A 84 5.60 9.56 -18.14
N LEU A 85 5.91 8.63 -19.05
CA LEU A 85 6.60 7.38 -18.73
C LEU A 85 7.94 7.65 -18.04
N ILE A 86 8.75 8.56 -18.57
CA ILE A 86 10.04 8.93 -17.99
C ILE A 86 9.84 9.52 -16.57
N LYS A 87 8.87 10.43 -16.41
CA LYS A 87 8.54 11.02 -15.11
C LYS A 87 8.11 9.95 -14.10
N GLU A 88 7.24 9.04 -14.51
CA GLU A 88 6.77 7.94 -13.66
C GLU A 88 7.92 7.01 -13.27
N CYS A 89 8.80 6.62 -14.19
CA CYS A 89 9.98 5.81 -13.88
C CYS A 89 10.91 6.50 -12.87
N LYS A 90 11.20 7.80 -13.06
CA LYS A 90 12.02 8.59 -12.15
C LYS A 90 11.37 8.71 -10.77
N LEU A 91 10.06 8.92 -10.71
CA LEU A 91 9.31 9.05 -9.47
C LEU A 91 9.28 7.74 -8.67
N LEU A 92 9.01 6.61 -9.33
CA LEU A 92 8.88 5.29 -8.70
C LEU A 92 10.22 4.71 -8.29
N LEU A 93 11.22 4.82 -9.17
CA LEU A 93 12.50 4.13 -9.02
C LEU A 93 13.60 5.02 -8.42
N LYS A 94 13.40 6.34 -8.46
CA LYS A 94 14.29 7.34 -7.83
C LYS A 94 15.76 7.13 -8.25
N ASN A 95 16.67 7.10 -7.27
CA ASN A 95 18.10 6.90 -7.49
C ASN A 95 18.51 5.42 -7.60
N LYS A 96 17.56 4.52 -7.85
CA LYS A 96 17.84 3.08 -7.96
C LYS A 96 18.11 2.63 -9.40
N ILE A 97 17.99 3.53 -10.36
CA ILE A 97 18.20 3.27 -11.80
C ILE A 97 19.17 4.24 -12.45
N ASN A 98 19.78 3.80 -13.57
CA ASN A 98 20.34 4.64 -14.62
C ASN A 98 19.40 4.63 -15.82
N ILE A 99 19.29 5.75 -16.53
CA ILE A 99 18.67 5.79 -17.85
C ILE A 99 19.81 5.67 -18.85
N LEU A 100 19.84 4.55 -19.58
CA LEU A 100 20.89 4.27 -20.57
C LEU A 100 20.55 4.81 -21.95
N PHE A 101 19.26 4.78 -22.31
CA PHE A 101 18.78 5.19 -23.62
C PHE A 101 17.36 5.76 -23.52
N MET A 102 17.06 6.79 -24.31
CA MET A 102 15.81 7.53 -24.23
C MET A 102 15.52 8.23 -25.57
N GLU A 103 15.10 7.45 -26.60
CA GLU A 103 14.78 7.98 -27.93
C GLU A 103 13.69 7.15 -28.61
N LYS A 104 12.98 7.75 -29.58
CA LYS A 104 12.02 7.07 -30.44
C LYS A 104 11.00 6.19 -29.71
N ASN A 105 10.53 6.69 -28.54
CA ASN A 105 9.60 5.97 -27.68
C ASN A 105 10.15 4.67 -27.05
N ILE A 106 11.46 4.52 -27.01
CA ILE A 106 12.16 3.43 -26.32
C ILE A 106 12.89 4.01 -25.11
N LEU A 107 12.66 3.43 -23.97
CA LEU A 107 13.32 3.75 -22.71
C LEU A 107 14.07 2.52 -22.21
N VAL A 108 15.37 2.67 -21.96
CA VAL A 108 16.20 1.61 -21.38
C VAL A 108 16.70 2.06 -20.02
N LEU A 109 16.32 1.31 -18.99
CA LEU A 109 16.69 1.54 -17.62
C LEU A 109 17.62 0.41 -17.15
N GLU A 110 18.66 0.75 -16.39
CA GLU A 110 19.53 -0.20 -15.72
C GLU A 110 19.29 -0.14 -14.20
N LYS A 111 19.16 -1.28 -13.55
CA LYS A 111 19.02 -1.35 -12.10
C LYS A 111 20.36 -1.16 -11.39
N LYS A 112 20.49 -0.08 -10.63
CA LYS A 112 21.70 0.28 -9.85
C LYS A 112 21.73 -0.23 -8.42
N LYS A 113 20.57 -0.46 -7.81
CA LYS A 113 20.45 -0.80 -6.39
C LYS A 113 19.41 -1.87 -6.19
N ASN A 114 19.66 -2.78 -5.29
CA ASN A 114 18.69 -3.79 -4.89
C ASN A 114 17.44 -3.14 -4.29
N TYR A 115 16.30 -3.81 -4.43
CA TYR A 115 15.04 -3.34 -3.88
C TYR A 115 15.08 -3.42 -2.35
N LEU A 116 15.45 -4.56 -1.80
CA LEU A 116 15.56 -4.78 -0.37
C LEU A 116 16.91 -4.32 0.19
N LYS A 117 16.88 -3.79 1.40
CA LYS A 117 18.10 -3.53 2.16
C LYS A 117 18.61 -4.84 2.77
N LYS A 118 19.92 -4.96 2.97
CA LYS A 118 20.59 -6.16 3.51
C LYS A 118 19.99 -6.70 4.82
N LYS A 119 19.39 -5.81 5.66
CA LYS A 119 18.80 -6.17 6.96
C LYS A 119 17.27 -6.30 6.92
N ASP A 120 16.65 -6.17 5.75
CA ASP A 120 15.19 -6.25 5.61
C ASP A 120 14.76 -7.71 5.46
N SER A 121 13.95 -8.19 6.39
CA SER A 121 13.52 -9.59 6.44
C SER A 121 12.03 -9.70 6.75
N ILE A 122 11.35 -10.61 6.05
CA ILE A 122 9.95 -10.95 6.32
C ILE A 122 9.74 -11.57 7.71
N ASN A 123 10.82 -11.98 8.36
CA ASN A 123 10.79 -12.57 9.70
C ASN A 123 10.92 -11.52 10.84
N CYS A 124 11.01 -10.22 10.50
CA CYS A 124 11.23 -9.14 11.45
C CYS A 124 10.10 -8.12 11.38
N TRP A 125 9.36 -7.90 12.48
CA TRP A 125 8.16 -7.06 12.50
C TRP A 125 8.05 -6.19 13.75
N SER A 126 7.63 -4.94 13.57
CA SER A 126 7.12 -4.08 14.65
C SER A 126 5.59 -3.94 14.46
N PHE A 127 4.81 -4.44 15.40
CA PHE A 127 3.37 -4.21 15.45
C PHE A 127 3.11 -2.97 16.30
N GLY A 128 2.31 -2.06 15.80
CA GLY A 128 1.92 -0.85 16.50
C GLY A 128 0.41 -0.83 16.73
N ILE A 129 -0.03 -0.76 17.98
CA ILE A 129 -1.45 -0.71 18.33
C ILE A 129 -1.78 0.65 18.90
N ILE A 130 -2.77 1.33 18.33
CA ILE A 130 -3.30 2.58 18.84
C ILE A 130 -4.53 2.28 19.67
N THR A 131 -4.53 2.77 20.91
CA THR A 131 -5.66 2.61 21.83
C THR A 131 -6.05 3.93 22.48
N ASP A 132 -7.31 4.03 22.88
CA ASP A 132 -7.86 5.07 23.76
C ASP A 132 -8.03 4.59 25.22
N GLY A 133 -7.68 3.32 25.50
CA GLY A 133 -7.80 2.70 26.81
C GLY A 133 -9.19 2.18 27.17
N GLN A 134 -10.20 2.37 26.31
CA GLN A 134 -11.60 2.03 26.69
C GLN A 134 -11.95 0.54 26.53
N ARG A 135 -11.13 -0.25 25.82
CA ARG A 135 -11.43 -1.64 25.45
C ARG A 135 -10.19 -2.50 25.64
N GLU A 136 -9.85 -2.71 26.91
CA GLU A 136 -8.64 -3.44 27.26
C GLU A 136 -8.73 -4.91 26.87
N ASP A 137 -9.91 -5.53 26.98
CA ASP A 137 -10.21 -6.88 26.52
C ASP A 137 -9.93 -7.07 25.01
N TRP A 138 -10.29 -6.10 24.19
CA TRP A 138 -10.02 -6.13 22.76
C TRP A 138 -8.52 -5.99 22.47
N LEU A 139 -7.86 -5.10 23.19
CA LEU A 139 -6.42 -4.89 23.08
C LEU A 139 -5.66 -6.16 23.46
N GLU A 140 -6.04 -6.83 24.55
CA GLU A 140 -5.46 -8.10 24.97
C GLU A 140 -5.69 -9.21 23.93
N ASN A 141 -6.88 -9.32 23.38
CA ASN A 141 -7.17 -10.26 22.30
C ASN A 141 -6.30 -10.02 21.06
N GLU A 142 -6.09 -8.76 20.67
CA GLU A 142 -5.21 -8.41 19.57
C GLU A 142 -3.75 -8.78 19.85
N ILE A 143 -3.23 -8.44 21.04
CA ILE A 143 -1.88 -8.79 21.47
C ILE A 143 -1.68 -10.31 21.44
N ASN A 144 -2.60 -11.07 22.02
CA ASN A 144 -2.54 -12.53 22.03
C ASN A 144 -2.58 -13.12 20.60
N SER A 145 -3.38 -12.53 19.70
CA SER A 145 -3.41 -12.95 18.31
C SER A 145 -2.07 -12.74 17.60
N ILE A 146 -1.39 -11.62 17.85
CA ILE A 146 -0.06 -11.34 17.30
C ILE A 146 0.99 -12.33 17.85
N ILE A 147 0.99 -12.56 19.15
CA ILE A 147 1.91 -13.52 19.79
C ILE A 147 1.73 -14.93 19.21
N SER A 148 0.48 -15.32 18.94
CA SER A 148 0.15 -16.64 18.38
C SER A 148 0.67 -16.87 16.94
N LEU A 149 1.04 -15.81 16.22
CA LEU A 149 1.61 -15.92 14.87
C LEU A 149 2.99 -16.58 14.83
N LYS A 150 3.69 -16.66 15.95
CA LYS A 150 5.03 -17.26 16.09
C LYS A 150 6.05 -16.66 15.10
N ILE A 151 6.02 -15.34 14.96
CA ILE A 151 6.99 -14.61 14.13
C ILE A 151 8.35 -14.67 14.83
N PRO A 152 9.47 -15.00 14.14
CA PRO A 152 10.78 -15.18 14.79
C PRO A 152 11.28 -13.95 15.55
N HIS A 153 11.10 -12.76 14.96
CA HIS A 153 11.58 -11.51 15.55
C HIS A 153 10.48 -10.45 15.48
N PHE A 154 9.85 -10.14 16.59
CA PHE A 154 8.83 -9.11 16.62
C PHE A 154 8.85 -8.32 17.94
N GLU A 155 8.18 -7.20 17.91
CA GLU A 155 7.80 -6.38 19.07
C GLU A 155 6.40 -5.85 18.87
N ILE A 156 5.73 -5.49 19.96
CA ILE A 156 4.44 -4.84 19.99
C ILE A 156 4.59 -3.50 20.69
N LEU A 157 4.22 -2.42 20.01
CA LEU A 157 4.28 -1.05 20.49
C LEU A 157 2.85 -0.55 20.74
N ILE A 158 2.49 -0.30 21.98
CA ILE A 158 1.15 0.22 22.33
C ILE A 158 1.26 1.72 22.54
N CYS A 159 0.48 2.49 21.77
CA CYS A 159 0.42 3.94 21.86
C CYS A 159 -0.95 4.40 22.39
N GLY A 160 -1.01 4.65 23.69
CA GLY A 160 -2.19 4.99 24.46
C GLY A 160 -2.20 4.31 25.82
N PRO A 161 -3.26 4.52 26.65
CA PRO A 161 -3.38 3.89 27.95
C PRO A 161 -3.41 2.36 27.82
N TYR A 162 -2.66 1.68 28.68
CA TYR A 162 -2.61 0.23 28.76
C TYR A 162 -2.18 -0.20 30.18
N ASN A 163 -3.01 -0.98 30.86
CA ASN A 163 -2.77 -1.50 32.20
C ASN A 163 -2.66 -3.03 32.24
N GLY A 164 -2.63 -3.67 31.08
CA GLY A 164 -2.61 -5.12 30.98
C GLY A 164 -1.28 -5.75 31.36
N GLU A 165 -1.16 -7.03 31.08
CA GLU A 165 -0.03 -7.86 31.49
C GLU A 165 1.31 -7.38 30.89
N LYS A 166 2.33 -7.29 31.74
CA LYS A 166 3.71 -6.99 31.29
C LYS A 166 4.29 -8.19 30.53
N ARG A 167 4.67 -7.98 29.29
CA ARG A 167 5.29 -8.98 28.42
C ARG A 167 6.56 -8.41 27.78
N ASN A 168 7.62 -9.19 27.68
CA ASN A 168 8.92 -8.74 27.14
C ASN A 168 8.83 -8.20 25.71
N VAL A 169 7.86 -8.68 24.93
CA VAL A 169 7.65 -8.23 23.54
C VAL A 169 6.77 -6.98 23.44
N VAL A 170 6.12 -6.55 24.53
CA VAL A 170 5.21 -5.40 24.60
C VAL A 170 5.94 -4.19 25.17
N LYS A 171 5.86 -3.07 24.49
CA LYS A 171 6.43 -1.79 24.92
C LYS A 171 5.37 -0.70 24.85
N ILE A 172 5.23 0.06 25.91
CA ILE A 172 4.34 1.22 25.94
C ILE A 172 5.07 2.43 25.38
N VAL A 173 4.47 3.06 24.40
CA VAL A 173 4.93 4.30 23.80
C VAL A 173 4.13 5.46 24.40
N GLN A 174 4.77 6.24 25.24
CA GLN A 174 4.14 7.35 25.95
C GLN A 174 3.60 8.40 24.98
N PHE A 175 2.33 8.75 25.12
CA PHE A 175 1.69 9.81 24.35
C PHE A 175 0.99 10.79 25.31
N LYS A 176 1.53 12.01 25.39
CA LYS A 176 1.08 13.05 26.34
C LYS A 176 0.00 13.94 25.74
N SER A 177 -1.13 13.40 25.35
CA SER A 177 -2.25 14.20 24.89
C SER A 177 -3.55 13.42 24.97
N ASP A 178 -4.59 14.05 25.50
CA ASP A 178 -5.95 13.52 25.52
C ASP A 178 -6.69 13.73 24.20
N LYS A 179 -6.09 14.49 23.27
CA LYS A 179 -6.66 14.75 21.97
C LYS A 179 -6.60 13.50 21.09
N PRO A 180 -7.60 13.26 20.22
CA PRO A 180 -7.64 12.10 19.31
C PRO A 180 -6.69 12.27 18.11
N LEU A 181 -5.40 12.51 18.41
CA LEU A 181 -4.32 12.74 17.45
C LEU A 181 -3.78 11.42 16.90
N ILE A 182 -4.60 10.71 16.15
CA ILE A 182 -4.33 9.38 15.62
C ILE A 182 -3.06 9.35 14.74
N CYS A 183 -2.85 10.38 13.90
CA CYS A 183 -1.68 10.49 13.06
C CYS A 183 -0.38 10.68 13.84
N ALA A 184 -0.44 11.46 14.94
CA ALA A 184 0.71 11.63 15.82
C ALA A 184 1.06 10.33 16.53
N LYS A 185 0.07 9.56 16.98
CA LYS A 185 0.27 8.22 17.55
C LYS A 185 0.91 7.25 16.55
N LYS A 186 0.43 7.21 15.28
CA LYS A 186 1.02 6.41 14.19
C LYS A 186 2.48 6.79 13.95
N ASN A 187 2.78 8.09 13.87
CA ASN A 187 4.16 8.57 13.71
C ASN A 187 5.06 8.17 14.88
N LEU A 188 4.54 8.25 16.10
CA LEU A 188 5.31 7.90 17.29
C LEU A 188 5.63 6.39 17.34
N ILE A 189 4.68 5.54 16.96
CA ILE A 189 4.91 4.10 16.76
C ILE A 189 6.03 3.89 15.76
N CYS A 190 5.94 4.46 14.56
CA CYS A 190 6.95 4.29 13.51
C CYS A 190 8.33 4.79 13.94
N LYS A 191 8.39 5.89 14.70
CA LYS A 191 9.65 6.42 15.25
C LYS A 191 10.32 5.40 16.16
N ASN A 192 9.54 4.76 17.05
CA ASN A 192 10.03 3.79 18.03
C ASN A 192 10.18 2.36 17.50
N ALA A 193 9.60 2.04 16.34
CA ALA A 193 9.69 0.72 15.73
C ALA A 193 11.15 0.31 15.50
N LYS A 194 11.50 -0.91 15.91
CA LYS A 194 12.84 -1.50 15.73
C LYS A 194 13.06 -2.00 14.31
N TYR A 195 12.04 -2.62 13.72
CA TYR A 195 12.14 -3.33 12.46
C TYR A 195 11.68 -2.49 11.25
N GLU A 196 12.08 -2.91 10.06
CA GLU A 196 11.71 -2.26 8.80
C GLU A 196 10.25 -2.53 8.44
N ASN A 197 9.74 -3.74 8.70
CA ASN A 197 8.32 -4.05 8.53
C ASN A 197 7.53 -3.57 9.72
N ILE A 198 6.57 -2.69 9.47
CA ILE A 198 5.68 -2.14 10.49
C ILE A 198 4.25 -2.49 10.10
N CYS A 199 3.48 -3.03 11.05
CA CYS A 199 2.04 -3.19 10.95
C CYS A 199 1.38 -2.33 12.03
N ILE A 200 0.58 -1.35 11.64
CA ILE A 200 -0.12 -0.44 12.57
C ILE A 200 -1.60 -0.76 12.52
N THR A 201 -2.19 -0.93 13.70
CA THR A 201 -3.61 -1.21 13.87
C THR A 201 -4.25 -0.32 14.93
N HIS A 202 -5.58 -0.26 14.90
CA HIS A 202 -6.38 0.15 16.04
C HIS A 202 -6.72 -1.09 16.87
N ASN A 203 -6.94 -0.94 18.18
CA ASN A 203 -7.21 -2.02 19.14
C ASN A 203 -8.52 -2.79 18.90
N LYS A 204 -8.78 -3.22 17.69
CA LYS A 204 -10.00 -3.94 17.27
C LYS A 204 -9.74 -5.06 16.27
N PHE A 205 -8.49 -5.36 15.99
CA PHE A 205 -8.13 -6.38 15.01
C PHE A 205 -7.68 -7.67 15.69
N ILE A 206 -8.04 -8.79 15.06
CA ILE A 206 -7.53 -10.11 15.40
C ILE A 206 -6.79 -10.67 14.19
N PHE A 207 -5.54 -10.97 14.36
CA PHE A 207 -4.73 -11.58 13.31
C PHE A 207 -5.10 -13.06 13.18
N ASN A 208 -5.52 -13.47 11.97
CA ASN A 208 -5.78 -14.88 11.71
C ASN A 208 -4.49 -15.68 11.86
N LYS A 209 -4.57 -16.91 12.41
CA LYS A 209 -3.40 -17.79 12.62
C LYS A 209 -2.51 -17.97 11.39
N ASN A 210 -3.06 -17.84 10.19
CA ASN A 210 -2.35 -17.95 8.92
C ASN A 210 -1.81 -16.60 8.40
N TRP A 211 -1.98 -15.50 9.14
CA TRP A 211 -1.57 -14.18 8.67
C TRP A 211 -0.08 -14.12 8.30
N TYR A 212 0.78 -14.63 9.16
CA TYR A 212 2.22 -14.62 8.92
C TYR A 212 2.63 -15.56 7.78
N THR A 213 2.01 -16.75 7.66
CA THR A 213 2.21 -17.63 6.51
C THR A 213 1.81 -16.95 5.20
N GLY A 214 0.71 -16.21 5.21
CA GLY A 214 0.28 -15.38 4.08
C GLY A 214 1.28 -14.27 3.74
N MET A 215 1.88 -13.63 4.76
CA MET A 215 2.93 -12.63 4.56
C MET A 215 4.19 -13.26 3.94
N LYS A 216 4.62 -14.45 4.39
CA LYS A 216 5.73 -15.20 3.78
C LYS A 216 5.44 -15.54 2.32
N LYS A 217 4.21 -15.99 2.02
CA LYS A 217 3.80 -16.29 0.63
C LYS A 217 3.79 -15.03 -0.24
N TYR A 218 3.35 -13.90 0.29
CA TYR A 218 3.40 -12.62 -0.44
C TYR A 218 4.83 -12.16 -0.69
N GLY A 219 5.72 -12.38 0.26
CA GLY A 219 7.13 -11.98 0.22
C GLY A 219 7.37 -10.57 0.77
N ASN A 220 8.65 -10.24 0.95
CA ASN A 220 9.09 -8.99 1.59
C ASN A 220 9.20 -7.78 0.63
N TYR A 221 8.87 -7.98 -0.66
CA TYR A 221 9.01 -6.98 -1.73
C TYR A 221 7.78 -6.05 -1.81
N PHE A 222 7.51 -5.33 -0.73
CA PHE A 222 6.47 -4.31 -0.67
C PHE A 222 7.00 -3.02 -0.04
N GLU A 223 6.30 -1.93 -0.29
CA GLU A 223 6.53 -0.62 0.33
C GLU A 223 5.38 -0.28 1.26
N ILE A 224 4.16 -0.38 0.73
CA ILE A 224 2.90 -0.16 1.44
C ILE A 224 1.96 -1.30 1.09
N LEU A 225 1.34 -1.86 2.10
CA LEU A 225 0.52 -3.05 1.95
C LEU A 225 -0.70 -2.98 2.88
N SER A 226 -1.81 -3.56 2.46
CA SER A 226 -2.89 -4.00 3.32
C SER A 226 -3.02 -5.52 3.23
N CYS A 227 -3.86 -6.11 4.03
CA CYS A 227 -4.29 -7.49 3.90
C CYS A 227 -5.81 -7.56 3.86
N LYS A 228 -6.37 -8.72 3.58
CA LYS A 228 -7.82 -8.92 3.68
C LYS A 228 -8.30 -8.61 5.09
N ILE A 229 -9.36 -7.84 5.18
CA ILE A 229 -10.03 -7.55 6.44
C ILE A 229 -11.45 -8.11 6.36
N GLN A 230 -11.83 -8.88 7.38
CA GLN A 230 -13.17 -9.44 7.53
C GLN A 230 -13.81 -8.91 8.80
N ASP A 231 -15.10 -8.65 8.75
CA ASP A 231 -15.89 -8.38 9.93
C ASP A 231 -16.08 -9.66 10.78
N HIS A 232 -16.62 -9.49 11.97
CA HIS A 232 -16.92 -10.60 12.89
C HIS A 232 -17.86 -11.66 12.27
N ASP A 233 -18.70 -11.28 11.32
CA ASP A 233 -19.57 -12.17 10.54
C ASP A 233 -18.89 -12.79 9.31
N ARG A 234 -17.56 -12.63 9.19
CA ARG A 234 -16.72 -13.04 8.06
C ARG A 234 -17.04 -12.36 6.73
N THR A 235 -17.88 -11.35 6.70
CA THR A 235 -18.07 -10.52 5.52
C THR A 235 -16.84 -9.65 5.26
N ARG A 236 -16.60 -9.29 4.01
CA ARG A 236 -15.48 -8.45 3.64
C ARG A 236 -15.67 -7.03 4.18
N ALA A 237 -14.69 -6.53 4.92
CA ALA A 237 -14.63 -5.15 5.39
C ALA A 237 -13.92 -4.21 4.40
N GLY A 238 -13.69 -2.96 4.77
CA GLY A 238 -13.07 -1.94 3.94
C GLY A 238 -11.56 -2.11 3.83
N ASP A 239 -11.06 -3.14 3.18
CA ASP A 239 -9.64 -3.49 3.10
C ASP A 239 -8.92 -2.92 1.86
N TRP A 240 -9.61 -2.84 0.73
CA TRP A 240 -9.08 -2.38 -0.54
C TRP A 240 -10.09 -1.48 -1.22
N ILE A 241 -9.95 -0.18 -1.04
CA ILE A 241 -11.00 0.82 -1.24
C ILE A 241 -10.57 1.83 -2.28
N THR A 242 -11.52 2.37 -3.04
CA THR A 242 -11.31 3.53 -3.91
C THR A 242 -12.47 4.50 -3.86
N TYR A 243 -12.18 5.75 -4.16
CA TYR A 243 -13.21 6.73 -4.50
C TYR A 243 -13.61 6.69 -5.98
N GLY A 244 -12.85 6.03 -6.83
CA GLY A 244 -13.07 6.00 -8.28
C GLY A 244 -13.02 7.37 -8.95
N SER A 245 -12.52 8.40 -8.27
CA SER A 245 -12.44 9.79 -8.75
C SER A 245 -11.28 10.54 -8.09
N LYS A 246 -11.08 11.81 -8.48
CA LYS A 246 -10.02 12.66 -7.93
C LYS A 246 -10.12 12.77 -6.41
N TRP A 247 -8.96 12.86 -5.75
CA TRP A 247 -8.82 12.95 -4.29
C TRP A 247 -9.58 14.08 -3.61
N ASP A 248 -9.85 15.16 -4.34
CA ASP A 248 -10.55 16.36 -3.88
C ASP A 248 -12.06 16.32 -4.12
N LYS A 249 -12.55 15.30 -4.86
CA LYS A 249 -13.96 15.08 -5.12
C LYS A 249 -14.41 13.83 -4.39
N ILE A 250 -15.20 14.02 -3.35
CA ILE A 250 -15.80 12.90 -2.63
C ILE A 250 -16.83 12.27 -3.55
N SER A 251 -16.54 11.06 -4.00
CA SER A 251 -17.45 10.23 -4.76
C SER A 251 -17.88 9.02 -3.94
N LYS A 252 -18.61 8.09 -4.53
CA LYS A 252 -18.96 6.86 -3.84
C LYS A 252 -17.72 6.06 -3.51
N ILE A 253 -17.54 5.78 -2.22
CA ILE A 253 -16.53 4.84 -1.74
C ILE A 253 -16.98 3.42 -2.08
N GLY A 254 -16.09 2.63 -2.64
CA GLY A 254 -16.36 1.23 -2.95
C GLY A 254 -15.16 0.33 -2.78
N LEU A 255 -15.42 -0.96 -2.58
CA LEU A 255 -14.40 -2.00 -2.55
C LEU A 255 -13.90 -2.25 -3.97
N MET A 256 -12.59 -2.31 -4.15
CA MET A 256 -12.01 -2.82 -5.39
C MET A 256 -11.94 -4.35 -5.38
N ASN A 257 -12.00 -4.96 -6.56
CA ASN A 257 -11.57 -6.34 -6.71
C ASN A 257 -10.09 -6.46 -6.29
N TYR A 258 -9.70 -7.54 -5.67
CA TYR A 258 -8.31 -7.75 -5.21
C TYR A 258 -7.29 -7.81 -6.35
N MET A 259 -7.73 -8.12 -7.57
CA MET A 259 -6.90 -8.11 -8.77
C MET A 259 -6.94 -6.76 -9.49
N ASP A 260 -7.67 -5.78 -8.96
CA ASP A 260 -7.77 -4.44 -9.51
C ASP A 260 -6.94 -3.43 -8.71
N TRP A 261 -6.69 -2.28 -9.31
CA TRP A 261 -5.97 -1.16 -8.72
C TRP A 261 -6.47 0.15 -9.31
N ASP A 262 -6.48 1.17 -8.48
CA ASP A 262 -6.83 2.53 -8.90
C ASP A 262 -5.86 3.54 -8.28
N LYS A 263 -5.54 4.58 -9.05
CA LYS A 263 -4.69 5.68 -8.57
C LYS A 263 -5.31 6.45 -7.39
N TYR A 264 -6.62 6.39 -7.23
CA TYR A 264 -7.37 6.98 -6.11
C TYR A 264 -7.72 5.94 -5.04
N GLY A 265 -7.10 4.77 -5.12
CA GLY A 265 -7.19 3.76 -4.08
C GLY A 265 -6.55 4.23 -2.78
N TYR A 266 -7.12 3.83 -1.64
CA TYR A 266 -6.56 4.11 -0.33
C TYR A 266 -6.73 2.91 0.60
N LEU A 267 -5.90 2.85 1.62
CA LEU A 267 -5.96 1.83 2.64
C LEU A 267 -6.80 2.32 3.81
N ASP A 268 -7.53 1.42 4.43
CA ASP A 268 -8.30 1.73 5.65
C ASP A 268 -7.40 2.26 6.75
N GLY A 269 -7.81 3.36 7.37
CA GLY A 269 -7.06 4.01 8.43
C GLY A 269 -6.81 3.14 9.66
N GLY A 270 -7.57 2.06 9.83
CA GLY A 270 -7.46 1.14 10.94
C GLY A 270 -6.35 0.09 10.82
N LEU A 271 -5.85 -0.19 9.61
CA LEU A 271 -4.78 -1.16 9.38
C LEU A 271 -3.82 -0.71 8.26
N TYR A 272 -2.56 -0.53 8.60
CA TYR A 272 -1.48 -0.21 7.67
C TYR A 272 -0.31 -1.16 7.83
N ILE A 273 0.20 -1.68 6.73
CA ILE A 273 1.46 -2.40 6.66
C ILE A 273 2.40 -1.59 5.77
N LEU A 274 3.57 -1.19 6.29
CA LEU A 274 4.50 -0.38 5.52
C LEU A 274 5.95 -0.59 5.98
N LYS A 275 6.88 -0.17 5.13
CA LYS A 275 8.29 -0.11 5.51
C LYS A 275 8.58 1.15 6.34
N LYS A 276 9.40 1.02 7.37
CA LYS A 276 9.87 2.16 8.17
C LYS A 276 10.53 3.24 7.32
N SER A 277 11.25 2.84 6.27
CA SER A 277 11.88 3.76 5.32
C SER A 277 10.86 4.56 4.51
N VAL A 278 9.69 3.99 4.19
CA VAL A 278 8.58 4.70 3.53
C VAL A 278 7.99 5.74 4.47
N TRP A 279 7.71 5.36 5.72
CA TRP A 279 7.26 6.31 6.73
C TRP A 279 8.24 7.48 6.92
N LYS A 280 9.54 7.22 6.99
CA LYS A 280 10.55 8.30 7.11
C LYS A 280 10.49 9.29 5.96
N SER A 281 10.15 8.83 4.77
CA SER A 281 10.00 9.66 3.57
C SER A 281 8.67 10.42 3.55
N VAL A 282 7.59 9.78 4.00
CA VAL A 282 6.22 10.33 3.98
C VAL A 282 5.52 10.00 5.30
N PRO A 283 5.79 10.74 6.37
CA PRO A 283 5.10 10.55 7.66
C PRO A 283 3.65 11.03 7.59
N TRP A 284 2.79 10.52 8.49
CA TRP A 284 1.41 11.05 8.64
C TRP A 284 1.42 12.52 9.00
N ASN A 285 0.40 13.26 8.55
CA ASN A 285 0.19 14.64 8.97
C ASN A 285 -0.32 14.67 10.42
N SER A 286 0.57 14.97 11.37
CA SER A 286 0.28 14.95 12.80
C SER A 286 -0.79 15.97 13.25
N LYS A 287 -1.16 16.91 12.38
CA LYS A 287 -2.21 17.91 12.66
C LYS A 287 -3.62 17.37 12.42
N LEU A 288 -3.77 16.22 11.74
CA LEU A 288 -5.08 15.62 11.47
C LEU A 288 -5.57 14.84 12.69
N LEU A 289 -6.84 15.04 12.99
CA LEU A 289 -7.57 14.34 14.03
C LEU A 289 -8.28 13.12 13.45
N TRP A 290 -8.73 12.24 14.33
CA TRP A 290 -9.58 11.13 13.93
C TRP A 290 -10.83 11.61 13.18
N GLY A 291 -11.10 10.99 12.03
CA GLY A 291 -12.23 11.33 11.16
C GLY A 291 -12.00 12.53 10.24
N GLU A 292 -10.79 13.08 10.18
CA GLU A 292 -10.43 14.15 9.23
C GLU A 292 -9.85 13.63 7.91
N GLY A 293 -9.98 12.32 7.62
CA GLY A 293 -9.53 11.70 6.37
C GLY A 293 -8.00 11.48 6.32
N GLU A 294 -7.42 11.07 7.43
CA GLU A 294 -5.98 10.80 7.53
C GLU A 294 -5.50 9.68 6.60
N ASP A 295 -6.38 8.72 6.33
CA ASP A 295 -6.17 7.62 5.40
C ASP A 295 -6.11 8.08 3.95
N LEU A 296 -6.94 9.03 3.58
CA LEU A 296 -6.92 9.67 2.27
C LEU A 296 -5.69 10.56 2.08
N ASP A 297 -5.40 11.41 3.07
CA ASP A 297 -4.24 12.30 3.03
C ASP A 297 -2.95 11.50 2.83
N ILE A 298 -2.74 10.46 3.65
CA ILE A 298 -1.51 9.67 3.55
C ILE A 298 -1.46 8.85 2.26
N SER A 299 -2.57 8.25 1.81
CA SER A 299 -2.60 7.46 0.57
C SER A 299 -2.32 8.32 -0.66
N ARG A 300 -2.89 9.53 -0.71
CA ARG A 300 -2.57 10.53 -1.73
C ARG A 300 -1.08 10.89 -1.72
N ARG A 301 -0.51 11.23 -0.55
CA ARG A 301 0.90 11.60 -0.44
C ARG A 301 1.83 10.44 -0.78
N PHE A 302 1.48 9.20 -0.45
CA PHE A 302 2.22 8.03 -0.92
C PHE A 302 2.23 7.97 -2.45
N TYR A 303 1.08 8.10 -3.10
CA TYR A 303 0.98 8.11 -4.55
C TYR A 303 1.80 9.25 -5.18
N GLU A 304 1.69 10.47 -4.65
CA GLU A 304 2.43 11.64 -5.13
C GLU A 304 3.95 11.51 -4.95
N ASN A 305 4.39 10.69 -4.00
CA ASN A 305 5.81 10.40 -3.76
C ASN A 305 6.29 9.10 -4.43
N GLY A 306 5.52 8.52 -5.34
CA GLY A 306 5.92 7.36 -6.12
C GLY A 306 5.88 6.04 -5.36
N TYR A 307 5.09 5.94 -4.31
CA TYR A 307 4.84 4.68 -3.62
C TYR A 307 3.55 4.05 -4.13
N VAL A 308 3.57 2.73 -4.35
CA VAL A 308 2.43 1.98 -4.87
C VAL A 308 1.84 1.12 -3.78
N SER A 309 0.63 1.48 -3.34
CA SER A 309 -0.13 0.67 -2.38
C SER A 309 -0.53 -0.67 -3.02
N ARG A 310 -0.45 -1.75 -2.25
CA ARG A 310 -0.77 -3.11 -2.66
C ARG A 310 -1.66 -3.79 -1.64
N ILE A 311 -2.26 -4.90 -2.02
CA ILE A 311 -3.01 -5.78 -1.12
C ILE A 311 -2.41 -7.19 -1.11
N ASN A 312 -2.22 -7.74 0.09
CA ASN A 312 -1.85 -9.13 0.28
C ASN A 312 -3.13 -9.97 0.46
N ILE A 313 -3.47 -10.73 -0.54
CA ILE A 313 -4.66 -11.57 -0.54
C ILE A 313 -4.51 -12.87 0.26
N PHE A 314 -3.30 -13.19 0.72
CA PHE A 314 -2.99 -14.43 1.43
C PHE A 314 -3.10 -14.28 2.95
N SER A 315 -3.08 -13.05 3.46
CA SER A 315 -3.18 -12.74 4.89
C SER A 315 -4.55 -12.16 5.24
N ILE A 316 -5.08 -12.52 6.41
CA ILE A 316 -6.41 -12.08 6.86
C ILE A 316 -6.31 -11.56 8.29
N CYS A 317 -6.94 -10.40 8.53
CA CYS A 317 -7.28 -9.90 9.84
C CYS A 317 -8.80 -9.85 9.99
N ASN A 318 -9.31 -10.09 11.19
CA ASN A 318 -10.72 -9.94 11.52
C ASN A 318 -10.92 -8.71 12.41
N THR A 319 -12.01 -7.96 12.23
CA THR A 319 -12.41 -6.91 13.17
C THR A 319 -13.34 -7.48 14.23
N LEU A 320 -13.18 -7.03 15.48
CA LEU A 320 -14.04 -7.47 16.59
C LEU A 320 -15.45 -6.88 16.50
N LYS A 321 -15.58 -5.66 16.00
CA LYS A 321 -16.86 -5.03 15.71
C LYS A 321 -16.66 -3.82 14.80
N TRP A 322 -17.36 -3.78 13.68
CA TRP A 322 -17.34 -2.63 12.80
C TRP A 322 -18.76 -2.13 12.55
N ASN A 323 -19.04 -0.88 12.91
CA ASN A 323 -20.34 -0.25 12.69
C ASN A 323 -20.41 0.53 11.36
N HIS A 324 -19.51 0.25 10.42
CA HIS A 324 -19.59 0.86 9.10
C HIS A 324 -20.57 0.08 8.23
N GLY A 325 -21.42 0.80 7.51
CA GLY A 325 -22.32 0.19 6.52
C GLY A 325 -21.53 -0.66 5.53
N LYS A 326 -22.16 -1.72 5.04
CA LYS A 326 -21.54 -2.65 4.09
C LYS A 326 -21.08 -1.88 2.85
N PHE A 327 -19.79 -1.91 2.56
CA PHE A 327 -19.27 -1.36 1.31
C PHE A 327 -19.74 -2.20 0.13
N LYS A 328 -20.17 -1.54 -0.93
CA LYS A 328 -20.48 -2.22 -2.19
C LYS A 328 -19.21 -2.40 -3.01
N LEU A 329 -19.14 -3.49 -3.76
CA LEU A 329 -18.08 -3.69 -4.74
C LEU A 329 -18.13 -2.56 -5.78
N PHE A 330 -16.99 -1.97 -6.07
CA PHE A 330 -16.86 -0.92 -7.08
C PHE A 330 -16.66 -1.58 -8.44
N GLU A 331 -17.64 -1.43 -9.33
CA GLU A 331 -17.52 -1.89 -10.70
C GLU A 331 -16.92 -0.76 -11.55
N PHE A 332 -15.69 -0.96 -12.00
CA PHE A 332 -15.10 -0.15 -13.05
C PHE A 332 -15.69 -0.59 -14.39
N ASN A 333 -16.76 0.04 -14.82
CA ASN A 333 -17.24 -0.14 -16.18
C ASN A 333 -16.15 0.32 -17.16
N ASN A 334 -15.65 -0.60 -17.96
CA ASN A 334 -14.49 -0.49 -18.84
C ASN A 334 -14.56 0.60 -19.92
N GLN A 335 -15.60 1.39 -20.04
CA GLN A 335 -15.73 2.27 -21.22
C GLN A 335 -16.26 3.68 -21.01
N LYS A 336 -16.77 4.03 -19.87
CA LYS A 336 -17.11 5.44 -19.59
C LYS A 336 -16.91 5.64 -18.11
N LEU A 337 -16.06 6.57 -17.73
CA LEU A 337 -16.17 7.31 -16.47
C LEU A 337 -17.60 7.90 -16.45
N GLY A 338 -18.57 7.01 -16.29
CA GLY A 338 -19.98 7.34 -16.28
C GLY A 338 -20.16 8.33 -15.16
N LYS A 339 -20.80 9.44 -15.45
CA LYS A 339 -21.31 10.39 -14.47
C LYS A 339 -21.99 9.58 -13.37
N ILE A 340 -21.29 9.36 -12.25
CA ILE A 340 -21.87 8.68 -11.10
C ILE A 340 -23.00 9.58 -10.64
N LYS A 341 -24.23 9.13 -10.80
CA LYS A 341 -25.40 9.82 -10.25
C LYS A 341 -25.22 9.83 -8.73
N HIS A 342 -24.86 10.97 -8.17
CA HIS A 342 -24.81 11.16 -6.73
C HIS A 342 -26.21 10.87 -6.15
N SER A 343 -26.26 10.08 -5.09
CA SER A 343 -27.49 9.97 -4.32
C SER A 343 -27.84 11.33 -3.72
N CYS A 344 -29.11 11.70 -3.70
CA CYS A 344 -29.59 12.98 -3.18
C CYS A 344 -29.19 13.30 -1.73
N ASN A 345 -28.75 12.30 -0.98
CA ASN A 345 -28.35 12.42 0.43
C ASN A 345 -26.89 12.81 0.66
N TYR A 346 -26.09 12.91 -0.40
CA TYR A 346 -24.66 13.20 -0.30
C TYR A 346 -24.34 14.61 0.26
N PRO A 347 -24.99 15.70 -0.17
CA PRO A 347 -24.76 17.02 0.39
C PRO A 347 -25.05 17.07 1.89
N ILE A 348 -26.10 16.38 2.36
CA ILE A 348 -26.49 16.31 3.78
C ILE A 348 -25.44 15.56 4.59
N TRP A 349 -24.93 14.44 4.08
CA TRP A 349 -23.85 13.69 4.74
C TRP A 349 -22.56 14.53 4.83
N TYR A 350 -22.18 15.20 3.76
CA TYR A 350 -21.02 16.08 3.71
C TYR A 350 -21.15 17.23 4.71
N LEU A 351 -22.30 17.90 4.74
CA LEU A 351 -22.58 18.95 5.72
C LEU A 351 -22.49 18.44 7.16
N LYS A 352 -23.05 17.26 7.45
CA LYS A 352 -22.91 16.59 8.75
C LYS A 352 -21.45 16.33 9.12
N GLN A 353 -20.60 15.91 8.18
CA GLN A 353 -19.16 15.71 8.43
C GLN A 353 -18.44 17.04 8.69
N LEU A 354 -18.76 18.09 7.97
CA LEU A 354 -18.21 19.42 8.20
C LEU A 354 -18.61 19.97 9.58
N ILE A 355 -19.87 19.85 9.96
CA ILE A 355 -20.37 20.24 11.29
C ILE A 355 -19.67 19.45 12.38
N LYS A 356 -19.58 18.13 12.23
CA LYS A 356 -18.88 17.25 13.19
C LYS A 356 -17.40 17.64 13.34
N LYS A 357 -16.73 17.93 12.23
CA LYS A 357 -15.35 18.40 12.20
C LYS A 357 -15.19 19.74 12.91
N TYR A 358 -16.07 20.70 12.64
CA TYR A 358 -16.08 22.01 13.28
C TYR A 358 -16.30 21.89 14.80
N LEU A 359 -17.29 21.12 15.23
CA LEU A 359 -17.59 20.90 16.65
C LEU A 359 -16.45 20.20 17.37
N LEU A 360 -15.83 19.19 16.73
CA LEU A 360 -14.69 18.49 17.30
C LEU A 360 -13.50 19.44 17.48
N ARG A 361 -13.18 20.28 16.48
CA ARG A 361 -12.10 21.27 16.58
C ARG A 361 -12.38 22.34 17.63
N ARG A 362 -13.61 22.80 17.73
CA ARG A 362 -14.01 23.76 18.78
C ARG A 362 -13.85 23.17 20.17
N LYS A 363 -14.24 21.90 20.38
CA LYS A 363 -14.07 21.18 21.65
C LYS A 363 -12.61 20.92 22.03
N ILE A 364 -11.70 20.91 21.03
CA ILE A 364 -10.28 20.68 21.23
C ILE A 364 -9.49 21.97 21.47
N ASN A 365 -9.96 23.10 20.94
CA ASN A 365 -9.27 24.39 20.99
C ASN A 365 -9.85 25.34 22.07
N GLY A 366 -11.01 25.04 22.66
CA GLY A 366 -11.55 25.65 23.85
C GLY A 366 -11.24 24.83 25.09
#